data_b14e7b875995fb69800f9bcd8aa35ced
#
_entry.id   b14e7b875995fb69800f9bcd8aa35ced
#
_cell.length_a   1.000
_cell.length_b   1.000
_cell.length_c   1.000
_cell.angle_alpha   90.00
_cell.angle_beta   90.00
_cell.angle_gamma   90.00
#
_symmetry.space_group_name_H-M   'P 1'
#
loop_
_entity.id
_entity.type
_entity.pdbx_description
1 polymer ?
#
loop_
_entity_poly.entity_id
_entity_poly.type
_entity_poly.pdbx_seq_one_letter_code
_entity_poly.pdbx_strand_id
1 'polypeptide(L)'
;SLYADIRLTKWLSFKTTFGTDYRNKNRTRFYGQYLDNGLNGRAGFSELVAFRYNVDNMFNINKSFKGGHRIDAVLGISVNSAENHNSTINAQDFPDYPALEFRSDAISNAKTQVPGYSEDASTLMSYIARMVYSYKDRYVLTATFRADGSSKFSKENRFSYFPSFSAAWRMSEEKFMKNLNFISNLKLRAGWGMVGNQGLS
;
A
#
# COMPACT_ATOMS: atom_id res chain seq x y z
N SER A 1 10.16 10.84 -2.78
CA SER A 1 8.86 11.28 -3.34
C SER A 1 8.90 12.77 -3.65
N LEU A 2 8.18 13.17 -4.70
CA LEU A 2 7.97 14.54 -5.14
C LEU A 2 6.48 14.82 -5.08
N TYR A 3 6.09 16.06 -4.78
CA TYR A 3 4.70 16.47 -4.85
C TYR A 3 4.58 17.92 -5.29
N ALA A 4 3.44 18.25 -5.91
CA ALA A 4 3.03 19.62 -6.17
C ALA A 4 1.61 19.81 -5.64
N ASP A 5 1.36 20.93 -4.98
CA ASP A 5 0.04 21.34 -4.49
C ASP A 5 -0.29 22.70 -5.10
N ILE A 6 -1.31 22.73 -5.96
CA ILE A 6 -1.69 23.90 -6.75
C ILE A 6 -3.07 24.38 -6.28
N ARG A 7 -3.13 25.55 -5.71
CA ARG A 7 -4.39 26.18 -5.33
C ARG A 7 -5.04 26.84 -6.55
N LEU A 8 -6.11 26.20 -7.06
CA LEU A 8 -6.85 26.67 -8.23
C LEU A 8 -7.82 27.81 -7.87
N THR A 9 -8.47 27.68 -6.72
CA THR A 9 -9.37 28.70 -6.15
C THR A 9 -9.23 28.73 -4.62
N LYS A 10 -9.98 29.59 -3.93
CA LYS A 10 -10.01 29.64 -2.46
C LYS A 10 -10.55 28.35 -1.82
N TRP A 11 -11.28 27.53 -2.58
CA TRP A 11 -11.99 26.34 -2.10
C TRP A 11 -11.59 25.05 -2.85
N LEU A 12 -10.73 25.14 -3.88
CA LEU A 12 -10.32 24.02 -4.72
C LEU A 12 -8.79 24.02 -4.85
N SER A 13 -8.15 22.89 -4.52
CA SER A 13 -6.75 22.63 -4.85
C SER A 13 -6.59 21.31 -5.60
N PHE A 14 -5.53 21.22 -6.38
CA PHE A 14 -5.07 19.99 -7.02
C PHE A 14 -3.71 19.61 -6.45
N LYS A 15 -3.61 18.39 -5.98
CA LYS A 15 -2.37 17.81 -5.47
C LYS A 15 -1.97 16.62 -6.33
N THR A 16 -0.74 16.65 -6.84
CA THR A 16 -0.11 15.50 -7.47
C THR A 16 1.07 15.04 -6.63
N THR A 17 1.21 13.73 -6.49
CA THR A 17 2.34 13.11 -5.76
C THR A 17 2.93 12.02 -6.63
N PHE A 18 4.25 11.98 -6.73
CA PHE A 18 5.00 10.91 -7.37
C PHE A 18 5.99 10.34 -6.38
N GLY A 19 5.96 9.05 -6.19
CA GLY A 19 6.89 8.31 -5.34
C GLY A 19 7.52 7.15 -6.07
N THR A 20 8.78 6.87 -5.77
CA THR A 20 9.48 5.68 -6.22
C THR A 20 10.20 5.03 -5.06
N ASP A 21 10.29 3.71 -5.10
CA ASP A 21 11.10 2.86 -4.21
C ASP A 21 11.87 1.88 -5.08
N TYR A 22 13.18 1.88 -4.94
CA TYR A 22 14.07 0.91 -5.58
C TYR A 22 14.80 0.14 -4.49
N ARG A 23 14.72 -1.18 -4.56
CA ARG A 23 15.40 -2.07 -3.63
C ARG A 23 16.17 -3.12 -4.40
N ASN A 24 17.47 -3.21 -4.09
CA ASN A 24 18.32 -4.33 -4.46
C ASN A 24 18.73 -5.05 -3.18
N LYS A 25 18.46 -6.35 -3.09
CA LYS A 25 18.80 -7.18 -1.94
C LYS A 25 19.52 -8.42 -2.41
N ASN A 26 20.78 -8.51 -2.05
CA ASN A 26 21.61 -9.67 -2.27
C ASN A 26 21.70 -10.47 -0.96
N ARG A 27 21.47 -11.76 -1.06
CA ARG A 27 21.62 -12.70 0.05
C ARG A 27 22.42 -13.88 -0.40
N THR A 28 23.45 -14.18 0.39
CA THR A 28 24.26 -15.36 0.20
C THR A 28 24.20 -16.21 1.48
N ARG A 29 24.11 -17.53 1.32
CA ARG A 29 24.10 -18.51 2.42
C ARG A 29 25.07 -19.62 2.06
N PHE A 30 25.76 -20.09 3.05
CA PHE A 30 26.65 -21.25 2.93
C PHE A 30 26.44 -22.16 4.14
N TYR A 31 26.34 -23.45 3.89
CA TYR A 31 26.29 -24.51 4.89
C TYR A 31 27.42 -25.46 4.64
N GLY A 32 28.33 -25.58 5.62
CA GLY A 32 29.50 -26.44 5.51
C GLY A 32 29.13 -27.93 5.49
N GLN A 33 30.06 -28.74 5.07
CA GLN A 33 29.90 -30.19 4.88
C GLN A 33 29.41 -30.95 6.12
N TYR A 34 29.74 -30.45 7.31
CA TYR A 34 29.40 -31.11 8.59
C TYR A 34 28.02 -30.76 9.11
N LEU A 35 27.33 -29.80 8.49
CA LEU A 35 26.05 -29.28 8.95
C LEU A 35 24.85 -29.80 8.15
N ASP A 36 25.05 -30.46 7.04
CA ASP A 36 23.98 -30.82 6.13
C ASP A 36 24.07 -32.28 5.68
N ASN A 37 23.55 -33.20 6.47
CA ASN A 37 23.18 -34.60 6.15
C ASN A 37 23.89 -35.25 4.94
N GLY A 38 25.21 -35.12 4.82
CA GLY A 38 26.01 -35.81 3.81
C GLY A 38 26.05 -35.18 2.42
N LEU A 39 25.54 -33.98 2.23
CA LEU A 39 25.67 -33.22 1.00
C LEU A 39 26.92 -32.34 1.07
N ASN A 40 28.06 -32.72 0.62
CA ASN A 40 29.34 -32.00 0.64
C ASN A 40 29.27 -30.46 0.56
N GLY A 41 28.46 -29.84 1.43
CA GLY A 41 28.17 -28.42 1.51
C GLY A 41 27.07 -27.94 0.57
N ARG A 42 26.40 -26.88 1.00
CA ARG A 42 25.35 -26.17 0.22
C ARG A 42 25.61 -24.67 0.23
N ALA A 43 25.37 -24.03 -0.90
CA ALA A 43 25.40 -22.59 -1.01
C ALA A 43 24.13 -22.11 -1.73
N GLY A 44 23.65 -20.91 -1.34
CA GLY A 44 22.57 -20.25 -2.02
C GLY A 44 22.89 -18.78 -2.25
N PHE A 45 22.74 -18.32 -3.46
CA PHE A 45 22.75 -16.91 -3.83
C PHE A 45 21.34 -16.51 -4.23
N SER A 46 20.89 -15.36 -3.78
CA SER A 46 19.61 -14.78 -4.18
C SER A 46 19.77 -13.29 -4.35
N GLU A 47 19.38 -12.79 -5.49
CA GLU A 47 19.29 -11.37 -5.80
C GLU A 47 17.82 -11.03 -6.05
N LEU A 48 17.29 -10.08 -5.28
CA LEU A 48 15.97 -9.50 -5.45
C LEU A 48 16.11 -8.03 -5.85
N VAL A 49 15.69 -7.71 -7.07
CA VAL A 49 15.53 -6.34 -7.53
C VAL A 49 14.03 -6.01 -7.53
N ALA A 50 13.65 -5.02 -6.76
CA ALA A 50 12.27 -4.56 -6.68
C ALA A 50 12.20 -3.08 -7.05
N PHE A 51 11.31 -2.74 -7.98
CA PHE A 51 11.00 -1.38 -8.36
C PHE A 51 9.53 -1.11 -8.13
N ARG A 52 9.23 -0.03 -7.45
CA ARG A 52 7.86 0.40 -7.18
C ARG A 52 7.71 1.87 -7.49
N TYR A 53 6.57 2.26 -8.05
CA TYR A 53 6.19 3.65 -8.14
C TYR A 53 4.73 3.85 -7.80
N ASN A 54 4.42 5.04 -7.31
CA ASN A 54 3.06 5.50 -7.11
C ASN A 54 2.86 6.89 -7.70
N VAL A 55 1.70 7.10 -8.28
CA VAL A 55 1.26 8.41 -8.79
C VAL A 55 -0.14 8.67 -8.25
N ASP A 56 -0.28 9.73 -7.49
CA ASP A 56 -1.57 10.17 -6.96
C ASP A 56 -1.91 11.55 -7.51
N ASN A 57 -3.11 11.68 -8.05
CA ASN A 57 -3.68 12.94 -8.53
C ASN A 57 -5.00 13.18 -7.84
N MET A 58 -5.08 14.22 -7.00
CA MET A 58 -6.20 14.48 -6.11
C MET A 58 -6.70 15.91 -6.24
N PHE A 59 -8.00 16.09 -6.45
CA PHE A 59 -8.68 17.35 -6.26
C PHE A 59 -9.21 17.40 -4.83
N ASN A 60 -8.90 18.48 -4.12
CA ASN A 60 -9.39 18.72 -2.77
C ASN A 60 -10.34 19.92 -2.81
N ILE A 61 -11.53 19.73 -2.29
CA ILE A 61 -12.60 20.73 -2.21
C ILE A 61 -12.86 21.00 -0.74
N ASN A 62 -12.77 22.27 -0.33
CA ASN A 62 -13.12 22.72 1.01
C ASN A 62 -13.95 23.99 0.90
N LYS A 63 -15.23 23.89 1.13
CA LYS A 63 -16.15 25.01 0.94
C LYS A 63 -17.15 25.12 2.06
N SER A 64 -17.18 26.30 2.67
CA SER A 64 -18.19 26.68 3.66
C SER A 64 -19.25 27.58 3.01
N PHE A 65 -20.51 27.34 3.36
CA PHE A 65 -21.67 28.09 2.87
C PHE A 65 -22.34 28.82 4.03
N LYS A 66 -23.18 29.79 3.70
CA LYS A 66 -24.02 30.47 4.69
C LYS A 66 -24.95 29.47 5.39
N GLY A 67 -25.29 29.72 6.65
CA GLY A 67 -26.19 28.84 7.42
C GLY A 67 -25.50 27.69 8.15
N GLY A 68 -24.16 27.64 8.14
CA GLY A 68 -23.39 26.61 8.88
C GLY A 68 -23.19 25.31 8.12
N HIS A 69 -23.30 25.33 6.79
CA HIS A 69 -23.02 24.19 5.92
C HIS A 69 -21.55 24.20 5.48
N ARG A 70 -20.90 23.03 5.52
CA ARG A 70 -19.53 22.84 5.06
C ARG A 70 -19.41 21.53 4.29
N ILE A 71 -18.70 21.58 3.18
CA ILE A 71 -18.34 20.42 2.34
C ILE A 71 -16.83 20.33 2.26
N ASP A 72 -16.30 19.18 2.64
CA ASP A 72 -14.93 18.77 2.38
C ASP A 72 -15.00 17.54 1.47
N ALA A 73 -14.39 17.60 0.28
CA ALA A 73 -14.41 16.48 -0.64
C ALA A 73 -13.03 16.24 -1.28
N VAL A 74 -12.75 14.99 -1.60
CA VAL A 74 -11.57 14.54 -2.33
C VAL A 74 -12.04 13.69 -3.50
N LEU A 75 -11.55 14.01 -4.69
CA LEU A 75 -11.74 13.24 -5.91
C LEU A 75 -10.38 12.96 -6.52
N GLY A 76 -10.09 11.73 -6.87
CA GLY A 76 -8.78 11.45 -7.43
C GLY A 76 -8.57 10.07 -8.01
N ILE A 77 -7.38 9.92 -8.57
CA ILE A 77 -6.88 8.70 -9.16
C ILE A 77 -5.52 8.42 -8.53
N SER A 78 -5.32 7.16 -8.14
CA SER A 78 -4.05 6.62 -7.64
C SER A 78 -3.62 5.45 -8.53
N VAL A 79 -2.37 5.44 -8.94
CA VAL A 79 -1.75 4.33 -9.67
C VAL A 79 -0.56 3.86 -8.85
N ASN A 80 -0.54 2.57 -8.53
CA ASN A 80 0.57 1.91 -7.86
C ASN A 80 1.06 0.76 -8.75
N SER A 81 2.34 0.74 -9.05
CA SER A 81 2.98 -0.36 -9.78
C SER A 81 4.12 -0.95 -8.96
N ALA A 82 4.28 -2.25 -9.05
CA ALA A 82 5.34 -2.98 -8.40
C ALA A 82 5.87 -4.05 -9.35
N GLU A 83 7.17 -4.10 -9.52
CA GLU A 83 7.90 -5.10 -10.29
C GLU A 83 8.96 -5.72 -9.39
N ASN A 84 9.03 -7.04 -9.35
CA ASN A 84 10.01 -7.77 -8.58
C ASN A 84 10.67 -8.79 -9.51
N HIS A 85 11.99 -8.76 -9.59
CA HIS A 85 12.82 -9.76 -10.27
C HIS A 85 13.62 -10.49 -9.21
N ASN A 86 13.51 -11.79 -9.16
CA ASN A 86 14.24 -12.61 -8.22
C ASN A 86 15.06 -13.65 -8.99
N SER A 87 16.38 -13.57 -8.83
CA SER A 87 17.35 -14.52 -9.39
C SER A 87 17.95 -15.32 -8.24
N THR A 88 18.01 -16.62 -8.39
CA THR A 88 18.59 -17.53 -7.38
C THR A 88 19.56 -18.50 -8.02
N ILE A 89 20.57 -18.87 -7.26
CA ILE A 89 21.44 -20.01 -7.59
C ILE A 89 21.54 -20.86 -6.33
N ASN A 90 21.10 -22.11 -6.41
CA ASN A 90 21.32 -23.10 -5.37
C ASN A 90 22.42 -24.03 -5.83
N ALA A 91 23.46 -24.15 -5.02
CA ALA A 91 24.65 -24.91 -5.33
C ALA A 91 24.92 -25.96 -4.24
N GLN A 92 25.38 -27.12 -4.61
CA GLN A 92 25.70 -28.21 -3.68
C GLN A 92 26.86 -29.08 -4.23
N ASP A 93 27.38 -29.93 -3.36
CA ASP A 93 28.51 -30.82 -3.63
C ASP A 93 29.79 -30.05 -4.01
N PHE A 94 30.40 -29.42 -3.01
CA PHE A 94 31.62 -28.68 -3.15
C PHE A 94 32.82 -29.64 -3.03
N PRO A 95 33.90 -29.40 -3.79
CA PRO A 95 35.14 -30.17 -3.61
C PRO A 95 35.70 -29.95 -2.20
N ASP A 96 36.41 -30.95 -1.68
CA ASP A 96 37.05 -30.96 -0.36
C ASP A 96 38.19 -29.94 -0.31
N TYR A 97 37.90 -28.76 0.19
CA TYR A 97 38.90 -27.74 0.50
C TYR A 97 38.98 -27.53 2.01
N PRO A 98 40.19 -27.67 2.62
CA PRO A 98 40.37 -27.57 4.07
C PRO A 98 40.03 -26.19 4.67
N ALA A 99 39.80 -25.17 3.84
CA ALA A 99 39.52 -23.81 4.26
C ALA A 99 38.57 -23.12 3.27
N LEU A 100 37.34 -23.62 3.12
CA LEU A 100 36.28 -22.83 2.49
C LEU A 100 35.81 -21.77 3.47
N GLU A 101 36.62 -20.70 3.60
CA GLU A 101 36.04 -19.43 3.98
C GLU A 101 34.99 -19.07 2.93
N PHE A 102 33.79 -18.77 3.36
CA PHE A 102 32.70 -18.43 2.45
C PHE A 102 33.09 -17.22 1.59
N ARG A 103 33.23 -17.45 0.30
CA ARG A 103 33.38 -16.43 -0.72
C ARG A 103 32.27 -16.58 -1.74
N SER A 104 31.73 -15.47 -2.24
CA SER A 104 30.67 -15.49 -3.25
C SER A 104 31.07 -16.20 -4.55
N ASP A 105 32.36 -16.26 -4.86
CA ASP A 105 32.94 -16.97 -6.01
C ASP A 105 32.98 -18.49 -5.79
N ALA A 106 32.90 -18.97 -4.54
CA ALA A 106 32.91 -20.40 -4.25
C ALA A 106 31.69 -21.13 -4.86
N ILE A 107 30.59 -20.45 -5.12
CA ILE A 107 29.39 -21.04 -5.76
C ILE A 107 29.72 -21.64 -7.12
N SER A 108 30.64 -21.04 -7.88
CA SER A 108 31.10 -21.56 -9.18
C SER A 108 31.82 -22.90 -9.12
N ASN A 109 32.36 -23.27 -7.95
CA ASN A 109 33.11 -24.51 -7.74
C ASN A 109 32.20 -25.70 -7.34
N ALA A 110 30.90 -25.48 -7.16
CA ALA A 110 29.98 -26.56 -6.86
C ALA A 110 29.75 -27.45 -8.09
N LYS A 111 29.70 -28.77 -7.89
CA LYS A 111 29.42 -29.72 -8.96
C LYS A 111 27.99 -29.61 -9.47
N THR A 112 27.08 -29.23 -8.60
CA THR A 112 25.68 -29.06 -8.99
C THR A 112 25.26 -27.62 -8.72
N GLN A 113 24.74 -26.94 -9.73
CA GLN A 113 24.19 -25.60 -9.67
C GLN A 113 22.81 -25.58 -10.30
N VAL A 114 21.83 -25.08 -9.56
CA VAL A 114 20.44 -24.96 -10.02
C VAL A 114 20.07 -23.48 -10.03
N PRO A 115 20.07 -22.84 -11.20
CA PRO A 115 19.59 -21.47 -11.33
C PRO A 115 18.06 -21.43 -11.24
N GLY A 116 17.52 -20.35 -10.71
CA GLY A 116 16.11 -20.04 -10.67
C GLY A 116 15.88 -18.57 -11.00
N TYR A 117 14.82 -18.29 -11.71
CA TYR A 117 14.40 -16.94 -12.01
C TYR A 117 12.87 -16.82 -11.84
N SER A 118 12.43 -15.77 -11.22
CA SER A 118 11.02 -15.43 -11.14
C SER A 118 10.82 -13.93 -11.29
N GLU A 119 9.75 -13.57 -11.97
CA GLU A 119 9.32 -12.19 -12.17
C GLU A 119 7.86 -12.06 -11.76
N ASP A 120 7.55 -11.02 -10.99
CA ASP A 120 6.19 -10.66 -10.61
C ASP A 120 6.00 -9.17 -10.85
N ALA A 121 4.97 -8.84 -11.63
CA ALA A 121 4.60 -7.46 -11.91
C ALA A 121 3.12 -7.25 -11.61
N SER A 122 2.80 -6.17 -10.93
CA SER A 122 1.42 -5.83 -10.62
C SER A 122 1.19 -4.33 -10.67
N THR A 123 0.03 -3.96 -11.20
CA THR A 123 -0.44 -2.58 -11.22
C THR A 123 -1.83 -2.51 -10.60
N LEU A 124 -2.01 -1.54 -9.72
CA LEU A 124 -3.27 -1.20 -9.10
C LEU A 124 -3.64 0.23 -9.47
N MET A 125 -4.79 0.40 -10.09
CA MET A 125 -5.40 1.70 -10.38
C MET A 125 -6.64 1.89 -9.54
N SER A 126 -6.71 2.99 -8.79
CA SER A 126 -7.80 3.30 -7.87
C SER A 126 -8.44 4.63 -8.21
N TYR A 127 -9.75 4.64 -8.35
CA TYR A 127 -10.57 5.85 -8.37
C TYR A 127 -11.13 6.09 -6.98
N ILE A 128 -10.96 7.28 -6.47
CA ILE A 128 -11.31 7.65 -5.10
C ILE A 128 -12.23 8.86 -5.11
N ALA A 129 -13.37 8.74 -4.45
CA ALA A 129 -14.28 9.84 -4.18
C ALA A 129 -14.67 9.80 -2.71
N ARG A 130 -14.45 10.88 -2.00
CA ARG A 130 -14.87 11.04 -0.60
C ARG A 130 -15.49 12.40 -0.42
N MET A 131 -16.61 12.44 0.29
CA MET A 131 -17.28 13.67 0.67
C MET A 131 -17.62 13.63 2.16
N VAL A 132 -17.31 14.70 2.85
CA VAL A 132 -17.73 14.96 4.23
C VAL A 132 -18.60 16.22 4.21
N TYR A 133 -19.82 16.07 4.60
CA TYR A 133 -20.76 17.17 4.77
C TYR A 133 -20.98 17.44 6.26
N SER A 134 -20.83 18.67 6.67
CA SER A 134 -21.06 19.13 8.04
C SER A 134 -22.14 20.20 8.08
N TYR A 135 -23.08 20.07 9.01
CA TYR A 135 -24.08 21.10 9.29
C TYR A 135 -23.95 21.60 10.73
N LYS A 136 -23.65 22.90 10.88
CA LYS A 136 -23.47 23.60 12.16
C LYS A 136 -22.48 22.89 13.11
N ASP A 137 -21.51 22.14 12.55
CA ASP A 137 -20.57 21.29 13.27
C ASP A 137 -21.21 20.25 14.23
N ARG A 138 -22.52 20.01 14.10
CA ARG A 138 -23.29 19.05 14.91
C ARG A 138 -23.55 17.75 14.17
N TYR A 139 -23.95 17.84 12.93
CA TYR A 139 -24.26 16.70 12.08
C TYR A 139 -23.19 16.56 11.03
N VAL A 140 -22.57 15.39 10.96
CA VAL A 140 -21.51 15.08 10.00
C VAL A 140 -21.89 13.82 9.25
N LEU A 141 -21.98 13.92 7.93
CA LEU A 141 -22.21 12.80 7.02
C LEU A 141 -20.95 12.59 6.20
N THR A 142 -20.49 11.35 6.08
CA THR A 142 -19.37 10.98 5.23
C THR A 142 -19.80 9.90 4.26
N ALA A 143 -19.52 10.12 2.99
CA ALA A 143 -19.64 9.12 1.94
C ALA A 143 -18.28 8.91 1.29
N THR A 144 -17.88 7.66 1.08
CA THR A 144 -16.65 7.30 0.37
C THR A 144 -16.99 6.23 -0.67
N PHE A 145 -16.43 6.39 -1.84
CA PHE A 145 -16.50 5.42 -2.91
C PHE A 145 -15.09 5.19 -3.45
N ARG A 146 -14.70 3.93 -3.56
CA ARG A 146 -13.43 3.54 -4.16
C ARG A 146 -13.68 2.43 -5.16
N ALA A 147 -13.09 2.58 -6.35
CA ALA A 147 -13.06 1.55 -7.38
C ALA A 147 -11.62 1.18 -7.66
N ASP A 148 -11.24 -0.06 -7.40
CA ASP A 148 -9.89 -0.58 -7.54
C ASP A 148 -9.80 -1.56 -8.69
N GLY A 149 -8.96 -1.25 -9.68
CA GLY A 149 -8.64 -2.11 -10.80
C GLY A 149 -7.24 -2.70 -10.65
N SER A 150 -7.14 -4.02 -10.53
CA SER A 150 -5.87 -4.73 -10.37
C SER A 150 -5.51 -5.54 -11.61
N SER A 151 -4.24 -5.46 -12.03
CA SER A 151 -3.70 -6.30 -13.13
C SER A 151 -3.65 -7.79 -12.79
N LYS A 152 -3.75 -8.15 -11.51
CA LYS A 152 -3.77 -9.55 -11.04
C LYS A 152 -5.07 -10.28 -11.35
N PHE A 153 -6.15 -9.56 -11.67
CA PHE A 153 -7.45 -10.12 -12.01
C PHE A 153 -7.69 -10.16 -13.52
N SER A 154 -8.54 -11.07 -13.95
CA SER A 154 -8.97 -11.17 -15.35
C SER A 154 -9.64 -9.88 -15.82
N LYS A 155 -9.63 -9.62 -17.13
CA LYS A 155 -10.20 -8.38 -17.71
C LYS A 155 -11.65 -8.13 -17.31
N GLU A 156 -12.44 -9.20 -17.15
CA GLU A 156 -13.87 -9.14 -16.82
C GLU A 156 -14.14 -8.77 -15.35
N ASN A 157 -13.25 -9.18 -14.43
CA ASN A 157 -13.39 -8.96 -12.98
C ASN A 157 -12.32 -8.03 -12.41
N ARG A 158 -11.75 -7.17 -13.24
CA ARG A 158 -10.61 -6.32 -12.88
C ARG A 158 -10.95 -5.29 -11.81
N PHE A 159 -12.18 -4.75 -11.82
CA PHE A 159 -12.60 -3.69 -10.91
C PHE A 159 -13.44 -4.24 -9.75
N SER A 160 -13.08 -3.80 -8.55
CA SER A 160 -13.84 -4.01 -7.32
C SER A 160 -14.27 -2.68 -6.74
N TYR A 161 -15.47 -2.62 -6.16
CA TYR A 161 -16.09 -1.40 -5.68
C TYR A 161 -16.30 -1.44 -4.16
N PHE A 162 -15.90 -0.37 -3.49
CA PHE A 162 -15.91 -0.28 -2.03
C PHE A 162 -16.63 1.00 -1.57
N PRO A 163 -17.97 0.99 -1.55
CA PRO A 163 -18.73 2.07 -0.97
C PRO A 163 -18.69 2.04 0.56
N SER A 164 -18.68 3.20 1.20
CA SER A 164 -18.88 3.34 2.63
C SER A 164 -19.61 4.62 2.98
N PHE A 165 -20.40 4.57 4.05
CA PHE A 165 -21.19 5.68 4.56
C PHE A 165 -21.06 5.73 6.07
N SER A 166 -20.99 6.94 6.63
CA SER A 166 -21.08 7.14 8.07
C SER A 166 -21.80 8.44 8.42
N ALA A 167 -22.47 8.41 9.54
CA ALA A 167 -23.10 9.57 10.14
C ALA A 167 -22.58 9.77 11.57
N ALA A 168 -22.40 11.02 11.95
CA ALA A 168 -22.03 11.38 13.30
C ALA A 168 -22.87 12.55 13.79
N TRP A 169 -23.34 12.45 15.03
CA TRP A 169 -24.12 13.48 15.71
C TRP A 169 -23.40 13.91 16.98
N ARG A 170 -23.05 15.19 17.08
CA ARG A 170 -22.46 15.81 18.27
C ARG A 170 -23.59 16.25 19.20
N MET A 171 -24.04 15.35 20.04
CA MET A 171 -25.13 15.59 20.98
C MET A 171 -24.81 16.68 22.00
N SER A 172 -23.54 16.78 22.40
CA SER A 172 -23.10 17.84 23.35
C SER A 172 -23.34 19.26 22.85
N GLU A 173 -23.43 19.46 21.52
CA GLU A 173 -23.71 20.78 20.92
C GLU A 173 -25.20 21.13 20.88
N GLU A 174 -26.08 20.23 21.28
CA GLU A 174 -27.53 20.44 21.27
C GLU A 174 -27.98 21.26 22.48
N LYS A 175 -29.06 22.02 22.28
CA LYS A 175 -29.60 22.91 23.32
C LYS A 175 -29.98 22.17 24.60
N PHE A 176 -30.53 20.95 24.49
CA PHE A 176 -30.96 20.14 25.61
C PHE A 176 -29.79 19.58 26.45
N MET A 177 -28.57 19.49 25.87
CA MET A 177 -27.38 19.02 26.56
C MET A 177 -26.61 20.12 27.29
N LYS A 178 -26.85 21.39 26.94
CA LYS A 178 -26.09 22.53 27.51
C LYS A 178 -26.22 22.69 29.03
N ASN A 179 -27.31 22.14 29.59
CA ASN A 179 -27.56 22.17 31.04
C ASN A 179 -26.85 21.03 31.79
N LEU A 180 -26.20 20.09 31.09
CA LEU A 180 -25.53 18.94 31.67
C LEU A 180 -24.02 19.21 31.75
N ASN A 181 -23.62 20.04 32.71
CA ASN A 181 -22.22 20.52 32.87
C ASN A 181 -21.19 19.40 33.12
N PHE A 182 -21.60 18.18 33.46
CA PHE A 182 -20.72 17.05 33.71
C PHE A 182 -20.34 16.30 32.40
N ILE A 183 -21.02 16.59 31.27
CA ILE A 183 -20.71 15.99 29.98
C ILE A 183 -20.07 17.03 29.08
N SER A 184 -18.76 16.97 28.93
CA SER A 184 -18.01 17.90 28.09
C SER A 184 -18.08 17.58 26.58
N ASN A 185 -18.20 16.28 26.22
CA ASN A 185 -18.31 15.85 24.82
C ASN A 185 -19.08 14.53 24.70
N LEU A 186 -20.20 14.55 23.98
CA LEU A 186 -20.98 13.37 23.64
C LEU A 186 -21.23 13.33 22.13
N LYS A 187 -20.75 12.28 21.49
CA LYS A 187 -20.87 12.09 20.06
C LYS A 187 -21.31 10.66 19.73
N LEU A 188 -22.44 10.54 19.04
CA LEU A 188 -22.93 9.27 18.47
C LEU A 188 -22.37 9.13 17.05
N ARG A 189 -21.93 7.92 16.69
CA ARG A 189 -21.47 7.58 15.34
C ARG A 189 -22.05 6.24 14.91
N ALA A 190 -22.45 6.17 13.64
CA ALA A 190 -22.82 4.93 12.97
C ALA A 190 -22.19 4.94 11.57
N GLY A 191 -21.78 3.77 11.10
CA GLY A 191 -21.20 3.63 9.76
C GLY A 191 -21.33 2.22 9.24
N TRP A 192 -21.31 2.14 7.93
CA TRP A 192 -21.32 0.92 7.16
C TRP A 192 -20.35 1.05 5.99
N GLY A 193 -19.69 -0.04 5.60
CA GLY A 193 -18.80 -0.03 4.46
C GLY A 193 -18.44 -1.43 3.98
N MET A 194 -18.10 -1.52 2.70
CA MET A 194 -17.53 -2.71 2.09
C MET A 194 -16.00 -2.58 2.08
N VAL A 195 -15.30 -3.67 2.41
CA VAL A 195 -13.83 -3.76 2.39
C VAL A 195 -13.44 -4.94 1.51
N GLY A 196 -12.42 -4.75 0.69
CA GLY A 196 -11.85 -5.81 -0.14
C GLY A 196 -10.41 -6.14 0.26
N ASN A 197 -10.01 -7.38 0.03
CA ASN A 197 -8.65 -7.82 0.17
C ASN A 197 -8.12 -8.28 -1.18
N GLN A 198 -6.96 -7.77 -1.60
CA GLN A 198 -6.27 -8.19 -2.84
C GLN A 198 -5.27 -9.33 -2.60
N GLY A 199 -5.04 -9.71 -1.37
CA GLY A 199 -4.12 -10.77 -0.98
C GLY A 199 -4.72 -12.17 -1.14
N LEU A 200 -5.17 -12.51 -2.34
CA LEU A 200 -5.36 -13.91 -2.71
C LEU A 200 -4.00 -14.45 -3.12
N SER A 201 -3.39 -15.17 -2.21
CA SER A 201 -2.24 -16.05 -2.43
C SER A 201 -2.71 -17.32 -3.11
#